data_2f693799941d319d27eab8db2d6ce170
#
_entry.id   2f693799941d319d27eab8db2d6ce170
#
_cell.length_a   1.000
_cell.length_b   1.000
_cell.length_c   1.000
_cell.angle_alpha   90.00
_cell.angle_beta   90.00
_cell.angle_gamma   90.00
#
_symmetry.space_group_name_H-M   'P 1'
#
loop_
_entity.id
_entity.type
_entity.pdbx_description
1 polymer ?
#
loop_
_entity_poly.entity_id
_entity_poly.type
_entity_poly.pdbx_seq_one_letter_code
_entity_poly.pdbx_strand_id
1 'polypeptide(L)'
;KFLIIFILLFSFSIYSQRPLTGEKIFKKQYPIEQINKLTNASLLVSNTLNEDIILTLRDGGRHYITHVYVRAFQEFEIEDLPVGHFVYQYHNLKRYYESPERIPIGLNEQGYIDFFFSGGATKIIGFEITKEEFFRE
;
A
#
# COMPACT_ATOMS: atom_id res chain seq x y z
N LYS A 1 -15.00 39.68 -24.40
CA LYS A 1 -13.75 38.97 -24.77
C LYS A 1 -12.93 38.52 -23.55
N PHE A 2 -12.94 39.26 -22.42
CA PHE A 2 -12.20 38.88 -21.20
C PHE A 2 -12.84 37.71 -20.42
N LEU A 3 -14.14 37.48 -20.53
CA LEU A 3 -14.84 36.40 -19.84
C LEU A 3 -14.43 35.00 -20.33
N ILE A 4 -14.14 34.86 -21.62
CA ILE A 4 -13.78 33.60 -22.26
C ILE A 4 -12.38 33.13 -21.79
N ILE A 5 -11.46 34.09 -21.60
CA ILE A 5 -10.08 33.79 -21.12
C ILE A 5 -10.11 33.30 -19.67
N PHE A 6 -11.02 33.83 -18.84
CA PHE A 6 -11.15 33.41 -17.45
C PHE A 6 -11.70 31.99 -17.30
N ILE A 7 -12.60 31.58 -18.20
CA ILE A 7 -13.14 30.20 -18.20
C ILE A 7 -12.08 29.17 -18.64
N LEU A 8 -11.19 29.54 -19.57
CA LEU A 8 -10.09 28.66 -20.00
C LEU A 8 -9.03 28.46 -18.92
N LEU A 9 -8.81 29.41 -18.03
CA LEU A 9 -7.86 29.26 -16.92
C LEU A 9 -8.37 28.33 -15.80
N PHE A 10 -9.69 28.18 -15.65
CA PHE A 10 -10.29 27.28 -14.66
C PHE A 10 -10.37 25.83 -15.12
N SER A 11 -10.15 25.55 -16.40
CA SER A 11 -10.25 24.20 -16.96
C SER A 11 -9.01 23.31 -16.68
N PHE A 12 -7.95 23.86 -16.12
CA PHE A 12 -6.69 23.12 -15.87
C PHE A 12 -6.59 22.50 -14.47
N SER A 13 -7.61 22.62 -13.62
CA SER A 13 -7.49 22.28 -12.19
C SER A 13 -8.08 20.92 -11.79
N ILE A 14 -8.47 20.05 -12.70
CA ILE A 14 -9.13 18.77 -12.36
C ILE A 14 -8.38 17.55 -12.91
N TYR A 15 -7.07 17.60 -12.98
CA TYR A 15 -6.31 16.37 -13.02
C TYR A 15 -5.87 16.06 -11.58
N SER A 16 -6.69 15.28 -10.88
CA SER A 16 -6.22 14.58 -9.68
C SER A 16 -5.00 13.76 -10.09
N GLN A 17 -3.81 14.20 -9.73
CA GLN A 17 -2.59 13.48 -10.05
C GLN A 17 -2.64 12.13 -9.36
N ARG A 18 -2.50 11.07 -10.14
CA ARG A 18 -2.32 9.70 -9.66
C ARG A 18 -1.13 9.67 -8.71
N PRO A 19 -1.26 9.13 -7.48
CA PRO A 19 -0.16 9.08 -6.54
C PRO A 19 1.08 8.37 -7.11
N LEU A 20 2.25 8.72 -6.61
CA LEU A 20 3.49 8.05 -6.95
C LEU A 20 3.70 6.81 -6.09
N THR A 21 4.41 5.81 -6.62
CA THR A 21 4.87 4.67 -5.82
C THR A 21 5.72 5.17 -4.66
N GLY A 22 5.40 4.68 -3.45
CA GLY A 22 6.03 5.09 -2.20
C GLY A 22 5.23 6.13 -1.41
N GLU A 23 4.22 6.76 -1.99
CA GLU A 23 3.41 7.74 -1.27
C GLU A 23 2.54 7.11 -0.17
N LYS A 24 2.34 7.87 0.90
CA LYS A 24 1.53 7.54 2.08
C LYS A 24 0.20 8.28 2.01
N ILE A 25 -0.70 7.84 1.15
CA ILE A 25 -1.92 8.59 0.82
C ILE A 25 -2.97 8.61 1.94
N PHE A 26 -2.86 7.72 2.92
CA PHE A 26 -3.79 7.60 4.06
C PHE A 26 -3.20 8.05 5.41
N LYS A 27 -2.25 8.97 5.40
CA LYS A 27 -1.64 9.50 6.64
C LYS A 27 -2.64 10.06 7.65
N LYS A 28 -3.76 10.60 7.18
CA LYS A 28 -4.80 11.17 8.05
C LYS A 28 -5.69 10.13 8.70
N GLN A 29 -5.82 8.97 8.07
CA GLN A 29 -6.68 7.86 8.53
C GLN A 29 -5.95 6.93 9.48
N TYR A 30 -4.63 6.84 9.37
CA TYR A 30 -3.80 5.95 10.18
C TYR A 30 -3.05 6.68 11.28
N PRO A 31 -2.70 5.99 12.38
CA PRO A 31 -1.80 6.52 13.39
C PRO A 31 -0.38 6.71 12.83
N ILE A 32 0.54 7.17 13.68
CA ILE A 32 1.94 7.35 13.32
C ILE A 32 2.58 6.01 12.94
N GLU A 33 3.37 5.99 11.87
CA GLU A 33 4.14 4.83 11.45
C GLU A 33 5.11 4.35 12.53
N GLN A 34 5.26 3.03 12.63
CA GLN A 34 6.25 2.42 13.50
C GLN A 34 7.55 2.18 12.72
N ILE A 35 8.53 3.00 12.97
CA ILE A 35 9.84 2.95 12.32
C ILE A 35 10.91 2.52 13.33
N ASN A 36 11.77 1.59 12.93
CA ASN A 36 12.94 1.19 13.73
C ASN A 36 14.19 1.10 12.83
N LYS A 37 15.02 2.13 12.90
CA LYS A 37 16.25 2.22 12.08
C LYS A 37 17.35 1.27 12.50
N LEU A 38 17.24 0.63 13.67
CA LEU A 38 18.28 -0.25 14.21
C LEU A 38 18.17 -1.70 13.71
N THR A 39 17.05 -2.08 13.12
CA THR A 39 16.79 -3.46 12.71
C THR A 39 17.41 -3.82 11.36
N ASN A 40 17.63 -2.85 10.49
CA ASN A 40 17.95 -3.06 9.08
C ASN A 40 17.00 -4.09 8.43
N ALA A 41 15.74 -4.08 8.85
CA ALA A 41 14.68 -4.94 8.33
C ALA A 41 13.87 -4.19 7.28
N SER A 42 13.53 -4.86 6.19
CA SER A 42 12.78 -4.26 5.09
C SER A 42 11.79 -5.23 4.47
N LEU A 43 10.87 -4.71 3.69
CA LEU A 43 9.91 -5.48 2.91
C LEU A 43 9.87 -4.94 1.48
N LEU A 44 10.24 -5.79 0.51
CA LEU A 44 10.09 -5.47 -0.90
C LEU A 44 8.68 -5.86 -1.37
N VAL A 45 7.95 -4.88 -1.87
CA VAL A 45 6.60 -5.05 -2.43
C VAL A 45 6.69 -4.91 -3.95
N SER A 46 6.40 -5.99 -4.66
CA SER A 46 6.38 -6.02 -6.12
C SER A 46 4.93 -6.10 -6.61
N ASN A 47 4.50 -5.13 -7.39
CA ASN A 47 3.18 -5.12 -8.01
C ASN A 47 3.30 -5.36 -9.52
N THR A 48 3.10 -6.60 -9.95
CA THR A 48 3.08 -6.97 -11.36
C THR A 48 1.67 -7.00 -11.96
N LEU A 49 0.67 -6.55 -11.21
CA LEU A 49 -0.70 -6.37 -11.70
C LEU A 49 -0.79 -5.14 -12.61
N ASN A 50 -1.84 -5.10 -13.41
CA ASN A 50 -2.18 -3.95 -14.25
C ASN A 50 -3.01 -2.87 -13.54
N GLU A 51 -3.12 -2.95 -12.22
CA GLU A 51 -3.81 -1.99 -11.35
C GLU A 51 -2.94 -1.56 -10.18
N ASP A 52 -3.17 -0.35 -9.70
CA ASP A 52 -2.48 0.18 -8.53
C ASP A 52 -3.01 -0.48 -7.27
N ILE A 53 -2.14 -0.64 -6.28
CA ILE A 53 -2.51 -1.15 -4.96
C ILE A 53 -2.04 -0.22 -3.86
N ILE A 54 -2.75 -0.25 -2.74
CA ILE A 54 -2.29 0.32 -1.48
C ILE A 54 -2.12 -0.86 -0.52
N LEU A 55 -0.89 -1.04 -0.04
CA LEU A 55 -0.56 -2.07 0.94
C LEU A 55 -0.50 -1.45 2.32
N THR A 56 -1.15 -2.08 3.28
CA THR A 56 -1.05 -1.76 4.70
C THR A 56 -0.41 -2.92 5.44
N LEU A 57 0.65 -2.65 6.19
CA LEU A 57 1.36 -3.62 6.99
C LEU A 57 0.94 -3.48 8.45
N ARG A 58 0.65 -4.62 9.09
CA ARG A 58 0.28 -4.70 10.51
C ARG A 58 1.17 -5.71 11.23
N ASP A 59 1.37 -5.50 12.53
CA ASP A 59 2.08 -6.48 13.36
C ASP A 59 1.21 -7.71 13.69
N GLY A 60 1.77 -8.65 14.44
CA GLY A 60 1.06 -9.85 14.86
C GLY A 60 -0.15 -9.62 15.75
N GLY A 61 -0.22 -8.47 16.43
CA GLY A 61 -1.37 -7.99 17.20
C GLY A 61 -2.36 -7.15 16.41
N ARG A 62 -2.14 -7.04 15.09
CA ARG A 62 -2.93 -6.23 14.13
C ARG A 62 -2.81 -4.72 14.32
N HIS A 63 -1.79 -4.23 15.01
CA HIS A 63 -1.50 -2.81 15.10
C HIS A 63 -0.90 -2.31 13.78
N TYR A 64 -1.29 -1.11 13.39
CA TYR A 64 -0.76 -0.47 12.18
C TYR A 64 0.75 -0.23 12.30
N ILE A 65 1.49 -0.58 11.27
CA ILE A 65 2.92 -0.32 11.12
C ILE A 65 3.16 0.79 10.08
N THR A 66 2.76 0.55 8.85
CA THR A 66 2.93 1.47 7.74
C THR A 66 1.99 1.12 6.58
N HIS A 67 1.88 2.01 5.62
CA HIS A 67 1.21 1.73 4.35
C HIS A 67 1.96 2.37 3.20
N VAL A 68 1.73 1.90 1.98
CA VAL A 68 2.38 2.43 0.79
C VAL A 68 1.51 2.25 -0.45
N TYR A 69 1.53 3.24 -1.33
CA TYR A 69 0.94 3.18 -2.66
C TYR A 69 1.96 2.59 -3.63
N VAL A 70 1.57 1.56 -4.39
CA VAL A 70 2.44 0.92 -5.40
C VAL A 70 1.69 0.89 -6.72
N ARG A 71 2.18 1.61 -7.70
CA ARG A 71 1.62 1.63 -9.05
C ARG A 71 1.71 0.27 -9.72
N ALA A 72 0.81 0.04 -10.68
CA ALA A 72 0.88 -1.11 -11.57
C ALA A 72 2.28 -1.26 -12.17
N PHE A 73 2.79 -2.49 -12.21
CA PHE A 73 4.11 -2.85 -12.76
C PHE A 73 5.32 -2.17 -12.08
N GLN A 74 5.16 -1.73 -10.84
CA GLN A 74 6.25 -1.12 -10.07
C GLN A 74 6.48 -1.88 -8.76
N GLU A 75 7.62 -1.60 -8.14
CA GLU A 75 7.99 -2.15 -6.85
C GLU A 75 8.44 -1.03 -5.90
N PHE A 76 8.37 -1.31 -4.60
CA PHE A 76 8.80 -0.40 -3.56
C PHE A 76 9.35 -1.18 -2.37
N GLU A 77 10.49 -0.75 -1.84
CA GLU A 77 11.07 -1.29 -0.62
C GLU A 77 10.65 -0.43 0.59
N ILE A 78 9.96 -1.05 1.53
CA ILE A 78 9.64 -0.44 2.83
C ILE A 78 10.82 -0.72 3.76
N GLU A 79 11.54 0.32 4.14
CA GLU A 79 12.72 0.23 5.00
C GLU A 79 12.40 0.49 6.47
N ASP A 80 13.37 0.25 7.33
CA ASP A 80 13.33 0.58 8.76
C ASP A 80 12.13 -0.03 9.52
N LEU A 81 11.79 -1.27 9.18
CA LEU A 81 10.71 -1.98 9.85
C LEU A 81 11.14 -2.51 11.23
N PRO A 82 10.23 -2.56 12.21
CA PRO A 82 10.47 -3.39 13.39
C PRO A 82 10.58 -4.86 12.99
N VAL A 83 11.23 -5.68 13.81
CA VAL A 83 11.24 -7.14 13.60
C VAL A 83 9.95 -7.75 14.11
N GLY A 84 9.49 -8.83 13.49
CA GLY A 84 8.30 -9.56 13.93
C GLY A 84 7.62 -10.38 12.83
N HIS A 85 6.40 -10.77 13.11
CA HIS A 85 5.53 -11.46 12.18
C HIS A 85 4.44 -10.49 11.73
N PHE A 86 4.38 -10.21 10.43
CA PHE A 86 3.49 -9.20 9.87
C PHE A 86 2.32 -9.83 9.13
N VAL A 87 1.18 -9.16 9.21
CA VAL A 87 0.03 -9.37 8.34
C VAL A 87 -0.03 -8.21 7.37
N TYR A 88 -0.30 -8.47 6.10
CA TYR A 88 -0.55 -7.40 5.15
C TYR A 88 -1.99 -7.39 4.66
N GLN A 89 -2.50 -6.19 4.48
CA GLN A 89 -3.78 -5.90 3.86
C GLN A 89 -3.51 -5.10 2.59
N TYR A 90 -4.37 -5.22 1.60
CA TYR A 90 -4.24 -4.41 0.40
C TYR A 90 -5.59 -3.95 -0.15
N HIS A 91 -5.57 -2.83 -0.82
CA HIS A 91 -6.70 -2.19 -1.45
C HIS A 91 -6.37 -1.93 -2.92
N ASN A 92 -7.23 -2.40 -3.82
CA ASN A 92 -7.06 -2.23 -5.27
C ASN A 92 -7.94 -1.09 -5.83
N LEU A 93 -8.28 -0.11 -5.02
CA LEU A 93 -9.19 1.02 -5.29
C LEU A 93 -10.67 0.62 -5.43
N LYS A 94 -11.00 -0.67 -5.31
CA LYS A 94 -12.37 -1.20 -5.37
C LYS A 94 -12.74 -1.96 -4.10
N ARG A 95 -11.89 -2.88 -3.70
CA ARG A 95 -12.11 -3.80 -2.57
C ARG A 95 -10.91 -3.84 -1.67
N TYR A 96 -11.10 -4.41 -0.49
CA TYR A 96 -10.10 -4.54 0.56
C TYR A 96 -9.87 -6.02 0.87
N TYR A 97 -8.61 -6.41 1.03
CA TYR A 97 -8.21 -7.79 1.26
C TYR A 97 -7.18 -7.90 2.37
N GLU A 98 -7.14 -9.06 3.03
CA GLU A 98 -6.11 -9.41 4.00
C GLU A 98 -5.44 -10.73 3.60
N SER A 99 -4.13 -10.81 3.76
CA SER A 99 -3.38 -12.03 3.53
C SER A 99 -3.72 -13.10 4.59
N PRO A 100 -3.90 -14.37 4.20
CA PRO A 100 -4.08 -15.45 5.15
C PRO A 100 -2.79 -15.84 5.88
N GLU A 101 -1.64 -15.46 5.35
CA GLU A 101 -0.33 -15.82 5.85
C GLU A 101 0.37 -14.65 6.54
N ARG A 102 1.22 -14.98 7.49
CA ARG A 102 2.10 -14.03 8.16
C ARG A 102 3.48 -14.06 7.53
N ILE A 103 4.11 -12.88 7.44
CA ILE A 103 5.46 -12.73 6.93
C ILE A 103 6.40 -12.49 8.11
N PRO A 104 7.32 -13.42 8.44
CA PRO A 104 8.35 -13.18 9.43
C PRO A 104 9.47 -12.33 8.82
N ILE A 105 9.88 -11.28 9.51
CA ILE A 105 11.03 -10.46 9.14
C ILE A 105 11.89 -10.25 10.40
N GLY A 106 13.13 -10.73 10.37
CA GLY A 106 14.10 -10.61 11.43
C GLY A 106 15.10 -9.47 11.21
N LEU A 107 16.09 -9.37 12.10
CA LEU A 107 17.21 -8.45 11.97
C LEU A 107 17.97 -8.67 10.68
N ASN A 108 18.29 -7.61 9.96
CA ASN A 108 19.02 -7.62 8.69
C ASN A 108 18.35 -8.49 7.60
N GLU A 109 17.04 -8.71 7.71
CA GLU A 109 16.28 -9.48 6.74
C GLU A 109 15.42 -8.59 5.84
N GLN A 110 15.25 -9.02 4.60
CA GLN A 110 14.29 -8.47 3.66
C GLN A 110 13.17 -9.48 3.42
N GLY A 111 11.93 -9.10 3.77
CA GLY A 111 10.73 -9.83 3.35
C GLY A 111 10.36 -9.50 1.90
N TYR A 112 9.49 -10.31 1.31
CA TYR A 112 9.06 -10.15 -0.07
C TYR A 112 7.56 -10.44 -0.23
N ILE A 113 6.85 -9.56 -0.91
CA ILE A 113 5.47 -9.76 -1.35
C ILE A 113 5.39 -9.51 -2.85
N ASP A 114 4.82 -10.47 -3.57
CA ASP A 114 4.60 -10.35 -5.01
C ASP A 114 3.10 -10.45 -5.33
N PHE A 115 2.56 -9.42 -5.94
CA PHE A 115 1.20 -9.41 -6.50
C PHE A 115 1.29 -9.71 -7.99
N PHE A 116 0.75 -10.85 -8.42
CA PHE A 116 0.83 -11.30 -9.81
C PHE A 116 -0.45 -12.01 -10.26
N PHE A 117 -0.66 -12.05 -11.58
CA PHE A 117 -1.69 -12.86 -12.19
C PHE A 117 -1.20 -14.29 -12.39
N SER A 118 -1.99 -15.26 -11.94
CA SER A 118 -1.73 -16.68 -12.14
C SER A 118 -2.75 -17.27 -13.10
N GLY A 119 -2.33 -17.61 -14.32
CA GLY A 119 -3.06 -18.49 -15.24
C GLY A 119 -4.44 -18.03 -15.70
N GLY A 120 -4.63 -16.73 -15.96
CA GLY A 120 -5.84 -16.20 -16.59
C GLY A 120 -7.08 -16.08 -15.68
N ALA A 121 -6.99 -16.54 -14.44
CA ALA A 121 -7.96 -16.26 -13.39
C ALA A 121 -7.35 -15.29 -12.39
N THR A 122 -8.07 -14.24 -12.01
CA THR A 122 -7.66 -13.36 -10.93
C THR A 122 -7.66 -14.16 -9.63
N LYS A 123 -6.52 -14.72 -9.28
CA LYS A 123 -6.35 -15.36 -7.97
C LYS A 123 -6.15 -14.25 -6.94
N ILE A 124 -7.21 -13.91 -6.25
CA ILE A 124 -7.16 -13.01 -5.10
C ILE A 124 -6.36 -13.73 -4.01
N ILE A 125 -5.20 -13.19 -3.66
CA ILE A 125 -4.40 -13.68 -2.54
C ILE A 125 -5.02 -13.11 -1.27
N GLY A 126 -5.70 -13.95 -0.49
CA GLY A 126 -6.31 -13.56 0.75
C GLY A 126 -7.84 -13.60 0.74
N PHE A 127 -8.42 -13.04 1.77
CA PHE A 127 -9.87 -12.93 1.94
C PHE A 127 -10.29 -11.47 1.98
N GLU A 128 -11.50 -11.21 1.50
CA GLU A 128 -12.07 -9.86 1.50
C GLU A 128 -12.38 -9.41 2.93
N ILE A 129 -12.01 -8.17 3.25
CA ILE A 129 -12.29 -7.51 4.51
C ILE A 129 -13.11 -6.24 4.27
N THR A 130 -13.67 -5.67 5.33
CA THR A 130 -14.41 -4.41 5.25
C THR A 130 -13.45 -3.22 5.21
N LYS A 131 -13.97 -2.07 4.75
CA LYS A 131 -13.25 -0.80 4.81
C LYS A 131 -12.86 -0.44 6.25
N GLU A 132 -13.74 -0.70 7.20
CA GLU A 132 -13.53 -0.45 8.62
C GLU A 132 -12.39 -1.30 9.19
N GLU A 133 -12.28 -2.56 8.77
CA GLU A 133 -11.17 -3.43 9.14
C GLU A 133 -9.84 -2.97 8.54
N PHE A 134 -9.86 -2.51 7.29
CA PHE A 134 -8.68 -1.99 6.61
C PHE A 134 -8.11 -0.73 7.29
N PHE A 135 -8.97 0.18 7.75
CA PHE A 135 -8.57 1.43 8.40
C PHE A 135 -8.55 1.37 9.93
N ARG A 136 -8.70 0.20 10.54
CA ARG A 136 -8.63 0.04 11.99
C ARG A 136 -7.27 0.51 12.53
N GLU A 137 -7.30 1.24 13.64
CA GLU A 137 -6.12 1.67 14.40
C GLU A 137 -5.45 0.53 15.18
#